data_e20d82f572373bcb03e6c1bb50e3004a
#
_entry.id   e20d82f572373bcb03e6c1bb50e3004a
#
_cell.length_a   1.000
_cell.length_b   1.000
_cell.length_c   1.000
_cell.angle_alpha   90.00
_cell.angle_beta   90.00
_cell.angle_gamma   90.00
#
_symmetry.space_group_name_H-M   'P 1'
#
loop_
_entity.id
_entity.type
_entity.pdbx_description
1 polymer ?
#
loop_
_entity_poly.entity_id
_entity_poly.type
_entity_poly.pdbx_seq_one_letter_code
_entity_poly.pdbx_strand_id
1 'polypeptide(L)'
;MTSWDFWIDRGGTFTDVIGRKPDGTLVAHKLLSENPEAYRDAAVQGIRDLIGLAPGAPIPSGLIGAVKMGTTVATNALLERKGERTVLLTTEGFRDALKIGYQARPKIFARHIIKPDMLFERVVELAERVRADGTVEHALDLDGARRALEAARADGIAAVAIVFMHAYRHPEHEQQVASLARQMGFAQVSVSHEVSPLIKLVGRGDTTVVDAYLSPILQRYVAHVGGEMAGGSSSNEGASAPAFPPPLRGREREGGTPHAHEQAATPLPNPPPQGGREQAAASGDARLMFMMSSGGLTAAELFQGKDAILSGPAGGVVGMAETGRAAGFDRLIGFDMGGTSTDVSHFAGEYERAFETEVAGVRMRAPMMLIHTVAAGGGSILHFDGARSEERRVGKECRSRWSPYH
;
A
#
# COMPACT_ATOMS: atom_id res chain seq x y z
N MET A 1 -31.86 -11.32 -5.19
CA MET A 1 -30.52 -11.61 -4.63
C MET A 1 -30.77 -12.18 -3.25
N THR A 2 -30.03 -13.19 -2.82
CA THR A 2 -30.31 -13.89 -1.54
C THR A 2 -29.27 -13.55 -0.46
N SER A 3 -28.27 -12.72 -0.77
CA SER A 3 -27.14 -12.42 0.09
C SER A 3 -26.92 -10.90 0.24
N TRP A 4 -26.23 -10.53 1.30
CA TRP A 4 -25.75 -9.18 1.51
C TRP A 4 -24.48 -8.92 0.70
N ASP A 5 -24.30 -7.69 0.23
CA ASP A 5 -23.00 -7.19 -0.27
C ASP A 5 -22.56 -5.99 0.55
N PHE A 6 -21.25 -5.89 0.79
CA PHE A 6 -20.66 -4.82 1.60
C PHE A 6 -19.61 -4.04 0.84
N TRP A 7 -19.56 -2.74 1.08
CA TRP A 7 -18.50 -1.82 0.68
C TRP A 7 -17.96 -1.17 1.95
N ILE A 8 -16.67 -1.24 2.14
CA ILE A 8 -16.01 -0.82 3.38
C ILE A 8 -14.85 0.10 3.04
N ASP A 9 -14.84 1.27 3.65
CA ASP A 9 -13.67 2.13 3.67
C ASP A 9 -13.08 2.14 5.08
N ARG A 10 -11.93 1.47 5.22
CA ARG A 10 -11.20 1.43 6.50
C ARG A 10 -10.16 2.54 6.52
N GLY A 11 -10.56 3.71 7.01
CA GLY A 11 -9.67 4.85 7.25
C GLY A 11 -8.81 4.68 8.51
N GLY A 12 -7.97 5.67 8.80
CA GLY A 12 -7.11 5.69 9.99
C GLY A 12 -7.86 5.90 11.30
N THR A 13 -8.97 6.67 11.29
CA THR A 13 -9.75 7.00 12.50
C THR A 13 -11.10 6.32 12.52
N PHE A 14 -11.81 6.35 11.41
CA PHE A 14 -13.14 5.77 11.26
C PHE A 14 -13.16 4.77 10.11
N THR A 15 -14.04 3.78 10.26
CA THR A 15 -14.38 2.82 9.23
C THR A 15 -15.84 3.04 8.84
N ASP A 16 -16.09 3.27 7.58
CA ASP A 16 -17.42 3.39 7.00
C ASP A 16 -17.81 2.07 6.34
N VAL A 17 -18.99 1.56 6.67
CA VAL A 17 -19.53 0.30 6.15
C VAL A 17 -20.88 0.55 5.51
N ILE A 18 -21.02 0.23 4.24
CA ILE A 18 -22.27 0.26 3.51
C ILE A 18 -22.67 -1.18 3.21
N GLY A 19 -23.84 -1.59 3.67
CA GLY A 19 -24.43 -2.89 3.38
C GLY A 19 -25.61 -2.77 2.41
N ARG A 20 -25.65 -3.62 1.39
CA ARG A 20 -26.80 -3.81 0.54
C ARG A 20 -27.54 -5.07 0.97
N LYS A 21 -28.77 -4.92 1.44
CA LYS A 21 -29.64 -6.01 1.81
C LYS A 21 -30.05 -6.86 0.61
N PRO A 22 -30.54 -8.09 0.82
CA PRO A 22 -31.09 -8.94 -0.25
C PRO A 22 -32.23 -8.28 -1.05
N ASP A 23 -33.00 -7.38 -0.43
CA ASP A 23 -34.08 -6.60 -1.07
C ASP A 23 -33.59 -5.38 -1.86
N GLY A 24 -32.26 -5.13 -1.87
CA GLY A 24 -31.63 -4.01 -2.55
C GLY A 24 -31.49 -2.73 -1.71
N THR A 25 -32.05 -2.69 -0.50
CA THR A 25 -31.96 -1.54 0.42
C THR A 25 -30.53 -1.32 0.86
N LEU A 26 -30.04 -0.08 0.81
CA LEU A 26 -28.74 0.32 1.33
C LEU A 26 -28.86 0.79 2.77
N VAL A 27 -27.95 0.33 3.61
CA VAL A 27 -27.78 0.73 5.01
C VAL A 27 -26.34 1.11 5.25
N ALA A 28 -26.09 2.12 6.07
CA ALA A 28 -24.75 2.59 6.39
C ALA A 28 -24.49 2.49 7.89
N HIS A 29 -23.25 2.20 8.24
CA HIS A 29 -22.76 2.18 9.61
C HIS A 29 -21.37 2.79 9.68
N LYS A 30 -21.07 3.52 10.75
CA LYS A 30 -19.77 4.16 10.96
C LYS A 30 -19.29 3.83 12.37
N LEU A 31 -18.03 3.38 12.45
CA LEU A 31 -17.41 3.01 13.72
C LEU A 31 -15.93 3.44 13.76
N LEU A 32 -15.32 3.45 14.93
CA LEU A 32 -13.89 3.73 15.07
C LEU A 32 -13.10 2.60 14.39
N SER A 33 -12.02 2.94 13.67
CA SER A 33 -11.15 1.93 13.06
C SER A 33 -10.40 1.09 14.08
N GLU A 34 -10.17 1.64 15.28
CA GLU A 34 -9.50 0.98 16.39
C GLU A 34 -10.31 1.15 17.67
N ASN A 35 -10.79 0.05 18.22
CA ASN A 35 -11.45 -0.02 19.53
C ASN A 35 -11.26 -1.42 20.14
N PRO A 36 -10.02 -1.74 20.60
CA PRO A 36 -9.65 -3.08 21.02
C PRO A 36 -10.45 -3.62 22.22
N GLU A 37 -11.10 -2.74 22.98
CA GLU A 37 -11.98 -3.12 24.09
C GLU A 37 -13.34 -3.66 23.61
N ALA A 38 -13.79 -3.24 22.42
CA ALA A 38 -15.11 -3.61 21.89
C ALA A 38 -15.03 -4.63 20.75
N TYR A 39 -14.03 -4.55 19.88
CA TYR A 39 -13.88 -5.44 18.72
C TYR A 39 -12.42 -5.52 18.24
N ARG A 40 -12.11 -6.61 17.53
CA ARG A 40 -10.76 -6.84 16.97
C ARG A 40 -10.55 -6.14 15.64
N ASP A 41 -11.58 -6.12 14.78
CA ASP A 41 -11.55 -5.48 13.47
C ASP A 41 -12.86 -4.73 13.20
N ALA A 42 -12.75 -3.47 12.81
CA ALA A 42 -13.87 -2.58 12.56
C ALA A 42 -14.71 -3.00 11.36
N ALA A 43 -14.08 -3.51 10.29
CA ALA A 43 -14.81 -3.93 9.10
C ALA A 43 -15.72 -5.12 9.39
N VAL A 44 -15.20 -6.13 10.10
CA VAL A 44 -15.97 -7.31 10.51
C VAL A 44 -17.05 -6.94 11.50
N GLN A 45 -16.76 -6.06 12.47
CA GLN A 45 -17.77 -5.60 13.43
C GLN A 45 -18.89 -4.86 12.74
N GLY A 46 -18.59 -3.93 11.83
CA GLY A 46 -19.61 -3.19 11.09
C GLY A 46 -20.50 -4.09 10.23
N ILE A 47 -19.96 -5.15 9.65
CA ILE A 47 -20.77 -6.20 8.99
C ILE A 47 -21.72 -6.86 9.98
N ARG A 48 -21.20 -7.32 11.14
CA ARG A 48 -21.98 -7.98 12.18
C ARG A 48 -23.13 -7.11 12.70
N ASP A 49 -22.85 -5.83 12.94
CA ASP A 49 -23.83 -4.86 13.41
C ASP A 49 -24.98 -4.67 12.40
N LEU A 50 -24.64 -4.53 11.11
CA LEU A 50 -25.63 -4.35 10.05
C LEU A 50 -26.50 -5.59 9.79
N ILE A 51 -25.93 -6.78 9.97
CA ILE A 51 -26.66 -8.06 9.86
C ILE A 51 -27.48 -8.36 11.14
N GLY A 52 -27.14 -7.72 12.26
CA GLY A 52 -27.78 -7.93 13.55
C GLY A 52 -27.31 -9.21 14.25
N LEU A 53 -26.07 -9.60 14.11
CA LEU A 53 -25.48 -10.76 14.77
C LEU A 53 -25.03 -10.43 16.20
N ALA A 54 -25.30 -11.33 17.13
CA ALA A 54 -24.78 -11.22 18.49
C ALA A 54 -23.22 -11.24 18.50
N PRO A 55 -22.58 -10.57 19.50
CA PRO A 55 -21.13 -10.63 19.66
C PRO A 55 -20.62 -12.08 19.68
N GLY A 56 -19.60 -12.37 18.86
CA GLY A 56 -19.01 -13.71 18.78
C GLY A 56 -19.80 -14.76 17.98
N ALA A 57 -21.03 -14.47 17.54
CA ALA A 57 -21.79 -15.40 16.70
C ALA A 57 -21.09 -15.59 15.33
N PRO A 58 -21.00 -16.81 14.79
CA PRO A 58 -20.45 -17.03 13.46
C PRO A 58 -21.32 -16.38 12.39
N ILE A 59 -20.71 -15.88 11.33
CA ILE A 59 -21.44 -15.38 10.15
C ILE A 59 -21.95 -16.62 9.38
N PRO A 60 -23.24 -16.76 9.14
CA PRO A 60 -23.77 -17.91 8.41
C PRO A 60 -23.25 -17.95 6.97
N SER A 61 -22.82 -19.14 6.52
CA SER A 61 -22.36 -19.34 5.14
C SER A 61 -23.46 -18.95 4.14
N GLY A 62 -23.07 -18.30 3.05
CA GLY A 62 -23.98 -17.84 1.99
C GLY A 62 -24.80 -16.58 2.34
N LEU A 63 -24.70 -16.05 3.56
CA LEU A 63 -25.36 -14.81 3.94
C LEU A 63 -24.72 -13.59 3.28
N ILE A 64 -23.39 -13.62 3.05
CA ILE A 64 -22.63 -12.58 2.39
C ILE A 64 -22.22 -13.04 0.99
N GLY A 65 -22.52 -12.25 -0.03
CA GLY A 65 -22.13 -12.51 -1.42
C GLY A 65 -20.76 -11.93 -1.76
N ALA A 66 -20.54 -10.66 -1.40
CA ALA A 66 -19.26 -10.00 -1.64
C ALA A 66 -18.96 -8.94 -0.58
N VAL A 67 -17.66 -8.79 -0.27
CA VAL A 67 -17.12 -7.68 0.53
C VAL A 67 -16.04 -7.00 -0.29
N LYS A 68 -16.17 -5.70 -0.49
CA LYS A 68 -15.23 -4.85 -1.24
C LYS A 68 -14.66 -3.82 -0.29
N MET A 69 -13.34 -3.77 -0.13
CA MET A 69 -12.68 -2.95 0.88
C MET A 69 -11.61 -2.03 0.29
N GLY A 70 -11.64 -0.76 0.73
CA GLY A 70 -10.45 0.10 0.78
C GLY A 70 -9.75 -0.08 2.14
N THR A 71 -8.43 0.01 2.19
CA THR A 71 -7.67 -0.09 3.43
C THR A 71 -6.46 0.80 3.46
N THR A 72 -6.17 1.39 4.62
CA THR A 72 -4.98 2.20 4.86
C THR A 72 -3.83 1.41 5.50
N VAL A 73 -3.98 0.09 5.68
CA VAL A 73 -3.00 -0.76 6.39
C VAL A 73 -1.60 -0.65 5.79
N ALA A 74 -1.46 -0.78 4.47
CA ALA A 74 -0.17 -0.68 3.79
C ALA A 74 0.41 0.74 3.86
N THR A 75 -0.42 1.76 3.65
CA THR A 75 -0.02 3.15 3.71
C THR A 75 0.49 3.52 5.10
N ASN A 76 -0.23 3.12 6.14
CA ASN A 76 0.17 3.36 7.53
C ASN A 76 1.46 2.61 7.87
N ALA A 77 1.60 1.34 7.48
CA ALA A 77 2.82 0.57 7.68
C ALA A 77 4.04 1.21 7.00
N LEU A 78 3.86 1.79 5.81
CA LEU A 78 4.90 2.52 5.10
C LEU A 78 5.27 3.83 5.79
N LEU A 79 4.28 4.63 6.19
CA LEU A 79 4.47 5.90 6.88
C LEU A 79 5.16 5.74 8.24
N GLU A 80 4.79 4.70 8.98
CA GLU A 80 5.31 4.39 10.31
C GLU A 80 6.59 3.55 10.29
N ARG A 81 7.05 3.13 9.10
CA ARG A 81 8.21 2.24 8.93
C ARG A 81 8.07 0.91 9.70
N LYS A 82 6.86 0.34 9.69
CA LYS A 82 6.51 -0.92 10.39
C LYS A 82 6.25 -2.09 9.43
N GLY A 83 6.99 -2.16 8.33
CA GLY A 83 6.94 -3.29 7.41
C GLY A 83 7.73 -4.49 7.90
N GLU A 84 7.78 -5.53 7.07
CA GLU A 84 8.53 -6.76 7.37
C GLU A 84 10.03 -6.54 7.18
N ARG A 85 10.85 -7.14 8.04
CA ARG A 85 12.30 -7.11 7.91
C ARG A 85 12.72 -7.77 6.60
N THR A 86 13.40 -7.01 5.74
CA THR A 86 13.64 -7.40 4.34
C THR A 86 15.12 -7.41 4.01
N VAL A 87 15.59 -8.45 3.31
CA VAL A 87 16.88 -8.49 2.64
C VAL A 87 16.72 -8.26 1.15
N LEU A 88 17.60 -7.45 0.57
CA LEU A 88 17.71 -7.25 -0.87
C LEU A 88 18.86 -8.10 -1.42
N LEU A 89 18.57 -8.98 -2.37
CA LEU A 89 19.57 -9.67 -3.18
C LEU A 89 19.67 -8.97 -4.54
N THR A 90 20.89 -8.61 -4.95
CA THR A 90 21.11 -7.89 -6.21
C THR A 90 22.35 -8.40 -6.93
N THR A 91 22.49 -8.11 -8.22
CA THR A 91 23.68 -8.37 -9.03
C THR A 91 24.92 -7.71 -8.42
N GLU A 92 26.07 -8.39 -8.44
CA GLU A 92 27.35 -7.83 -8.02
C GLU A 92 27.68 -6.51 -8.73
N GLY A 93 28.15 -5.51 -7.96
CA GLY A 93 28.43 -4.15 -8.41
C GLY A 93 27.23 -3.19 -8.31
N PHE A 94 26.05 -3.64 -7.81
CA PHE A 94 24.85 -2.82 -7.71
C PHE A 94 24.33 -2.62 -6.28
N ARG A 95 25.13 -2.90 -5.27
CA ARG A 95 24.81 -2.74 -3.84
C ARG A 95 24.14 -1.41 -3.51
N ASP A 96 24.68 -0.33 -4.05
CA ASP A 96 24.23 1.03 -3.74
C ASP A 96 23.21 1.60 -4.75
N ALA A 97 22.82 0.83 -5.76
CA ALA A 97 22.00 1.32 -6.87
C ALA A 97 20.67 1.94 -6.41
N LEU A 98 19.94 1.26 -5.50
CA LEU A 98 18.67 1.78 -5.00
C LEU A 98 18.87 2.97 -4.05
N LYS A 99 19.93 2.95 -3.23
CA LYS A 99 20.26 4.03 -2.31
C LYS A 99 20.71 5.31 -3.01
N ILE A 100 21.45 5.19 -4.11
CA ILE A 100 21.84 6.30 -4.97
C ILE A 100 20.64 6.79 -5.80
N GLY A 101 19.82 5.83 -6.26
CA GLY A 101 18.63 6.09 -7.07
C GLY A 101 18.95 6.91 -8.32
N TYR A 102 18.18 7.96 -8.53
CA TYR A 102 18.37 8.90 -9.66
C TYR A 102 19.17 10.14 -9.29
N GLN A 103 19.89 10.11 -8.17
CA GLN A 103 20.69 11.23 -7.65
C GLN A 103 19.85 12.50 -7.38
N ALA A 104 18.57 12.34 -7.07
CA ALA A 104 17.71 13.46 -6.71
C ALA A 104 18.23 14.14 -5.43
N ARG A 105 18.34 15.46 -5.48
CA ARG A 105 18.80 16.29 -4.36
C ARG A 105 17.71 17.28 -4.00
N PRO A 106 16.94 17.05 -2.93
CA PRO A 106 15.87 17.98 -2.50
C PRO A 106 16.41 19.39 -2.20
N LYS A 107 17.66 19.47 -1.72
CA LYS A 107 18.38 20.73 -1.49
C LYS A 107 19.66 20.75 -2.35
N ILE A 108 19.60 21.38 -3.52
CA ILE A 108 20.68 21.37 -4.54
C ILE A 108 22.02 21.90 -3.97
N PHE A 109 21.97 22.92 -3.10
CA PHE A 109 23.15 23.56 -2.52
C PHE A 109 23.57 22.99 -1.15
N ALA A 110 22.94 21.92 -0.68
CA ALA A 110 23.31 21.31 0.59
C ALA A 110 24.73 20.74 0.52
N ARG A 111 25.59 21.13 1.46
CA ARG A 111 26.96 20.58 1.59
C ARG A 111 26.93 19.15 2.16
N HIS A 112 25.95 18.84 2.99
CA HIS A 112 25.71 17.50 3.54
C HIS A 112 24.49 16.88 2.85
N ILE A 113 24.71 15.78 2.13
CA ILE A 113 23.66 15.07 1.41
C ILE A 113 23.16 13.95 2.31
N ILE A 114 21.90 14.07 2.74
CA ILE A 114 21.20 13.01 3.47
C ILE A 114 20.56 12.09 2.44
N LYS A 115 21.01 10.85 2.40
CA LYS A 115 20.40 9.81 1.54
C LYS A 115 19.09 9.32 2.19
N PRO A 116 18.10 8.88 1.38
CA PRO A 116 16.86 8.32 1.92
C PRO A 116 17.12 7.03 2.71
N ASP A 117 16.32 6.81 3.75
CA ASP A 117 16.31 5.54 4.46
C ASP A 117 15.64 4.47 3.58
N MET A 118 16.34 3.36 3.40
CA MET A 118 15.83 2.23 2.63
C MET A 118 14.89 1.36 3.46
N LEU A 119 13.98 0.66 2.81
CA LEU A 119 13.06 -0.29 3.46
C LEU A 119 13.71 -1.65 3.75
N PHE A 120 14.79 -1.98 3.05
CA PHE A 120 15.55 -3.18 3.34
C PHE A 120 16.59 -2.93 4.43
N GLU A 121 16.81 -3.94 5.26
CA GLU A 121 17.78 -3.89 6.35
C GLU A 121 19.20 -4.24 5.85
N ARG A 122 19.27 -5.17 4.89
CA ARG A 122 20.53 -5.69 4.35
C ARG A 122 20.48 -5.78 2.83
N VAL A 123 21.62 -5.52 2.20
CA VAL A 123 21.86 -5.82 0.78
C VAL A 123 22.93 -6.88 0.66
N VAL A 124 22.69 -7.89 -0.16
CA VAL A 124 23.68 -8.90 -0.52
C VAL A 124 23.83 -8.92 -2.04
N GLU A 125 25.07 -8.82 -2.48
CA GLU A 125 25.43 -8.94 -3.89
C GLU A 125 25.71 -10.42 -4.19
N LEU A 126 25.16 -10.89 -5.30
CA LEU A 126 25.41 -12.23 -5.79
C LEU A 126 26.24 -12.15 -7.07
N ALA A 127 27.27 -13.00 -7.13
CA ALA A 127 28.04 -13.18 -8.34
C ALA A 127 27.13 -13.81 -9.42
N GLU A 128 26.62 -12.97 -10.28
CA GLU A 128 25.84 -13.31 -11.46
C GLU A 128 25.84 -12.14 -12.43
N ARG A 129 25.77 -12.40 -13.74
CA ARG A 129 25.58 -11.36 -14.73
C ARG A 129 24.95 -11.92 -15.99
N VAL A 130 23.77 -11.39 -16.33
CA VAL A 130 23.15 -11.59 -17.65
C VAL A 130 23.18 -10.28 -18.42
N ARG A 131 23.62 -10.30 -19.67
CA ARG A 131 23.64 -9.13 -20.55
C ARG A 131 22.25 -8.87 -21.15
N ALA A 132 22.07 -7.70 -21.76
CA ALA A 132 20.81 -7.28 -22.35
C ALA A 132 20.36 -8.19 -23.52
N ASP A 133 21.29 -8.85 -24.18
CA ASP A 133 21.03 -9.83 -25.26
C ASP A 133 20.74 -11.26 -24.75
N GLY A 134 20.81 -11.46 -23.42
CA GLY A 134 20.61 -12.77 -22.79
C GLY A 134 21.89 -13.57 -22.59
N THR A 135 23.03 -13.09 -23.04
CA THR A 135 24.30 -13.78 -22.81
C THR A 135 24.61 -13.81 -21.31
N VAL A 136 24.85 -15.00 -20.77
CA VAL A 136 25.31 -15.19 -19.38
C VAL A 136 26.81 -14.92 -19.32
N GLU A 137 27.19 -13.77 -18.80
CA GLU A 137 28.59 -13.37 -18.61
C GLU A 137 29.19 -14.01 -17.36
N HIS A 138 28.42 -14.05 -16.27
CA HIS A 138 28.73 -14.74 -15.04
C HIS A 138 27.56 -15.63 -14.63
N ALA A 139 27.84 -16.91 -14.47
CA ALA A 139 26.84 -17.86 -13.97
C ALA A 139 26.44 -17.49 -12.53
N LEU A 140 25.21 -17.80 -12.15
CA LEU A 140 24.71 -17.54 -10.80
C LEU A 140 25.44 -18.38 -9.75
N ASP A 141 26.03 -17.75 -8.73
CA ASP A 141 26.51 -18.38 -7.51
C ASP A 141 25.32 -18.75 -6.61
N LEU A 142 24.72 -19.91 -6.86
CA LEU A 142 23.58 -20.39 -6.09
C LEU A 142 23.97 -20.79 -4.66
N ASP A 143 25.21 -21.25 -4.43
CA ASP A 143 25.72 -21.55 -3.09
C ASP A 143 25.95 -20.26 -2.28
N GLY A 144 26.44 -19.21 -2.91
CA GLY A 144 26.51 -17.88 -2.32
C GLY A 144 25.12 -17.33 -1.95
N ALA A 145 24.13 -17.52 -2.83
CA ALA A 145 22.75 -17.17 -2.53
C ALA A 145 22.21 -17.95 -1.31
N ARG A 146 22.48 -19.25 -1.22
CA ARG A 146 22.11 -20.09 -0.08
C ARG A 146 22.69 -19.56 1.22
N ARG A 147 24.00 -19.32 1.26
CA ARG A 147 24.68 -18.77 2.45
C ARG A 147 24.12 -17.41 2.88
N ALA A 148 23.82 -16.54 1.90
CA ALA A 148 23.22 -15.23 2.17
C ALA A 148 21.83 -15.33 2.79
N LEU A 149 20.99 -16.23 2.25
CA LEU A 149 19.64 -16.49 2.75
C LEU A 149 19.67 -17.14 4.15
N GLU A 150 20.58 -18.11 4.40
CA GLU A 150 20.78 -18.71 5.72
C GLU A 150 21.14 -17.66 6.77
N ALA A 151 22.08 -16.78 6.45
CA ALA A 151 22.48 -15.67 7.32
C ALA A 151 21.32 -14.70 7.59
N ALA A 152 20.53 -14.36 6.56
CA ALA A 152 19.36 -13.49 6.72
C ALA A 152 18.31 -14.14 7.65
N ARG A 153 18.03 -15.44 7.47
CA ARG A 153 17.11 -16.17 8.36
C ARG A 153 17.60 -16.25 9.80
N ALA A 154 18.89 -16.50 10.00
CA ALA A 154 19.48 -16.56 11.34
C ALA A 154 19.30 -15.22 12.08
N ASP A 155 19.31 -14.10 11.36
CA ASP A 155 19.06 -12.77 11.91
C ASP A 155 17.55 -12.44 12.02
N GLY A 156 16.66 -13.38 11.71
CA GLY A 156 15.20 -13.20 11.80
C GLY A 156 14.60 -12.36 10.68
N ILE A 157 15.25 -12.23 9.53
CA ILE A 157 14.68 -11.58 8.34
C ILE A 157 13.75 -12.56 7.65
N ALA A 158 12.48 -12.16 7.44
CA ALA A 158 11.44 -13.02 6.92
C ALA A 158 11.04 -12.73 5.46
N ALA A 159 11.44 -11.57 4.92
CA ALA A 159 11.11 -11.15 3.56
C ALA A 159 12.37 -10.99 2.69
N VAL A 160 12.26 -11.40 1.42
CA VAL A 160 13.35 -11.31 0.43
C VAL A 160 12.86 -10.54 -0.79
N ALA A 161 13.61 -9.52 -1.19
CA ALA A 161 13.49 -8.85 -2.49
C ALA A 161 14.65 -9.29 -3.39
N ILE A 162 14.38 -9.78 -4.60
CA ILE A 162 15.39 -10.25 -5.55
C ILE A 162 15.31 -9.36 -6.78
N VAL A 163 16.44 -8.69 -7.10
CA VAL A 163 16.50 -7.68 -8.15
C VAL A 163 17.81 -7.82 -8.92
N PHE A 164 17.77 -8.54 -10.05
CA PHE A 164 18.95 -8.74 -10.90
C PHE A 164 18.92 -7.90 -12.16
N MET A 165 20.11 -7.64 -12.68
CA MET A 165 20.26 -6.89 -13.92
C MET A 165 19.60 -7.67 -15.08
N HIS A 166 18.82 -6.97 -15.91
CA HIS A 166 18.10 -7.52 -17.08
C HIS A 166 17.07 -8.62 -16.79
N ALA A 167 16.74 -8.90 -15.51
CA ALA A 167 15.75 -9.92 -15.15
C ALA A 167 14.33 -9.63 -15.70
N TYR A 168 14.02 -8.38 -16.04
CA TYR A 168 12.75 -8.04 -16.72
C TYR A 168 12.57 -8.79 -18.07
N ARG A 169 13.64 -9.28 -18.66
CA ARG A 169 13.65 -10.01 -19.92
C ARG A 169 14.24 -11.42 -19.79
N HIS A 170 15.18 -11.61 -18.89
CA HIS A 170 15.93 -12.84 -18.63
C HIS A 170 15.82 -13.20 -17.16
N PRO A 171 14.67 -13.79 -16.72
CA PRO A 171 14.34 -13.97 -15.30
C PRO A 171 14.96 -15.21 -14.64
N GLU A 172 15.69 -16.04 -15.39
CA GLU A 172 16.09 -17.40 -14.98
C GLU A 172 16.89 -17.41 -13.67
N HIS A 173 17.82 -16.45 -13.49
CA HIS A 173 18.60 -16.33 -12.24
C HIS A 173 17.72 -15.91 -11.06
N GLU A 174 16.78 -14.95 -11.23
CA GLU A 174 15.83 -14.57 -10.18
C GLU A 174 14.93 -15.76 -9.80
N GLN A 175 14.46 -16.52 -10.77
CA GLN A 175 13.60 -17.70 -10.55
C GLN A 175 14.32 -18.79 -9.73
N GLN A 176 15.59 -19.06 -10.01
CA GLN A 176 16.40 -20.01 -9.26
C GLN A 176 16.55 -19.58 -7.79
N VAL A 177 16.92 -18.33 -7.55
CA VAL A 177 17.08 -17.80 -6.18
C VAL A 177 15.74 -17.73 -5.47
N ALA A 178 14.67 -17.36 -6.14
CA ALA A 178 13.31 -17.34 -5.57
C ALA A 178 12.84 -18.73 -5.16
N SER A 179 13.09 -19.73 -6.01
CA SER A 179 12.80 -21.14 -5.68
C SER A 179 13.55 -21.59 -4.44
N LEU A 180 14.84 -21.27 -4.35
CA LEU A 180 15.66 -21.56 -3.19
C LEU A 180 15.13 -20.89 -1.92
N ALA A 181 14.80 -19.58 -1.99
CA ALA A 181 14.27 -18.83 -0.85
C ALA A 181 12.92 -19.40 -0.36
N ARG A 182 12.03 -19.77 -1.29
CA ARG A 182 10.75 -20.44 -0.95
C ARG A 182 10.96 -21.79 -0.29
N GLN A 183 11.88 -22.63 -0.81
CA GLN A 183 12.25 -23.91 -0.21
C GLN A 183 12.84 -23.77 1.20
N MET A 184 13.57 -22.68 1.44
CA MET A 184 14.11 -22.35 2.76
C MET A 184 13.06 -21.79 3.72
N GLY A 185 11.80 -21.57 3.28
CA GLY A 185 10.68 -21.16 4.12
C GLY A 185 10.67 -19.66 4.45
N PHE A 186 11.15 -18.80 3.56
CA PHE A 186 10.89 -17.36 3.68
C PHE A 186 9.41 -17.09 3.50
N ALA A 187 8.84 -16.27 4.39
CA ALA A 187 7.42 -15.94 4.38
C ALA A 187 7.02 -15.09 3.16
N GLN A 188 7.92 -14.23 2.70
CA GLN A 188 7.73 -13.41 1.51
C GLN A 188 8.95 -13.46 0.59
N VAL A 189 8.70 -13.74 -0.69
CA VAL A 189 9.72 -13.70 -1.75
C VAL A 189 9.17 -12.90 -2.92
N SER A 190 9.64 -11.66 -3.05
CA SER A 190 9.27 -10.76 -4.14
C SER A 190 10.39 -10.72 -5.17
N VAL A 191 10.07 -11.00 -6.43
CA VAL A 191 11.02 -11.04 -7.54
C VAL A 191 10.71 -9.94 -8.56
N SER A 192 11.76 -9.26 -9.01
CA SER A 192 11.57 -8.03 -9.78
C SER A 192 10.90 -8.22 -11.13
N HIS A 193 11.08 -9.37 -11.77
CA HIS A 193 10.44 -9.68 -13.05
C HIS A 193 8.93 -9.98 -12.94
N GLU A 194 8.43 -10.33 -11.75
CA GLU A 194 6.99 -10.52 -11.49
C GLU A 194 6.35 -9.24 -10.96
N VAL A 195 7.02 -8.59 -9.99
CA VAL A 195 6.48 -7.41 -9.29
C VAL A 195 6.39 -6.19 -10.20
N SER A 196 7.44 -5.92 -10.99
CA SER A 196 7.54 -4.74 -11.86
C SER A 196 8.43 -5.03 -13.08
N PRO A 197 7.95 -5.74 -14.11
CA PRO A 197 8.76 -6.21 -15.25
C PRO A 197 9.19 -5.06 -16.19
N LEU A 198 9.85 -4.04 -15.64
CA LEU A 198 10.26 -2.83 -16.35
C LEU A 198 11.78 -2.76 -16.47
N ILE A 199 12.26 -2.14 -17.55
CA ILE A 199 13.67 -2.13 -17.93
C ILE A 199 14.61 -1.48 -16.89
N LYS A 200 14.18 -0.41 -16.21
CA LYS A 200 15.05 0.36 -15.29
C LYS A 200 15.24 -0.37 -13.96
N LEU A 201 16.47 -0.77 -13.63
CA LEU A 201 16.82 -1.51 -12.42
C LEU A 201 16.35 -0.80 -11.14
N VAL A 202 16.60 0.51 -11.01
CA VAL A 202 16.27 1.27 -9.79
C VAL A 202 14.76 1.25 -9.52
N GLY A 203 13.94 1.68 -10.48
CA GLY A 203 12.49 1.73 -10.28
C GLY A 203 11.86 0.34 -10.10
N ARG A 204 12.39 -0.69 -10.80
CA ARG A 204 12.00 -2.08 -10.61
C ARG A 204 12.36 -2.58 -9.22
N GLY A 205 13.57 -2.27 -8.77
CA GLY A 205 14.05 -2.66 -7.44
C GLY A 205 13.32 -1.95 -6.31
N ASP A 206 13.10 -0.64 -6.41
CA ASP A 206 12.34 0.12 -5.41
C ASP A 206 10.95 -0.50 -5.21
N THR A 207 10.24 -0.81 -6.31
CA THR A 207 8.90 -1.42 -6.26
C THR A 207 8.93 -2.84 -5.67
N THR A 208 9.94 -3.64 -6.01
CA THR A 208 10.11 -4.99 -5.48
C THR A 208 10.37 -4.99 -3.98
N VAL A 209 11.17 -4.04 -3.51
CA VAL A 209 11.43 -3.86 -2.07
C VAL A 209 10.16 -3.43 -1.33
N VAL A 210 9.38 -2.50 -1.90
CA VAL A 210 8.08 -2.09 -1.33
C VAL A 210 7.15 -3.29 -1.21
N ASP A 211 7.08 -4.12 -2.24
CA ASP A 211 6.25 -5.32 -2.23
C ASP A 211 6.70 -6.32 -1.17
N ALA A 212 7.99 -6.63 -1.09
CA ALA A 212 8.54 -7.52 -0.05
C ALA A 212 8.29 -7.01 1.37
N TYR A 213 8.34 -5.69 1.56
CA TYR A 213 8.17 -5.02 2.85
C TYR A 213 6.72 -4.99 3.32
N LEU A 214 5.74 -4.83 2.43
CA LEU A 214 4.34 -4.59 2.77
C LEU A 214 3.45 -5.82 2.61
N SER A 215 3.75 -6.73 1.66
CA SER A 215 2.89 -7.89 1.38
C SER A 215 2.62 -8.78 2.61
N PRO A 216 3.59 -9.08 3.49
CA PRO A 216 3.32 -9.91 4.67
C PRO A 216 2.28 -9.30 5.63
N ILE A 217 2.30 -7.98 5.80
CA ILE A 217 1.33 -7.29 6.66
C ILE A 217 -0.07 -7.38 6.06
N LEU A 218 -0.17 -7.16 4.75
CA LEU A 218 -1.43 -7.28 4.05
C LEU A 218 -1.98 -8.70 4.08
N GLN A 219 -1.14 -9.70 3.86
CA GLN A 219 -1.54 -11.11 3.92
C GLN A 219 -2.08 -11.48 5.30
N ARG A 220 -1.43 -11.04 6.39
CA ARG A 220 -1.94 -11.22 7.75
C ARG A 220 -3.30 -10.55 7.94
N TYR A 221 -3.47 -9.33 7.44
CA TYR A 221 -4.72 -8.61 7.51
C TYR A 221 -5.83 -9.31 6.70
N VAL A 222 -5.55 -9.69 5.47
CA VAL A 222 -6.48 -10.43 4.59
C VAL A 222 -6.89 -11.75 5.22
N ALA A 223 -5.94 -12.53 5.76
CA ALA A 223 -6.20 -13.79 6.42
C ALA A 223 -7.07 -13.60 7.69
N HIS A 224 -6.81 -12.54 8.46
CA HIS A 224 -7.63 -12.22 9.64
C HIS A 224 -9.09 -11.93 9.26
N VAL A 225 -9.31 -11.01 8.32
CA VAL A 225 -10.65 -10.65 7.84
C VAL A 225 -11.36 -11.86 7.22
N GLY A 226 -10.66 -12.61 6.37
CA GLY A 226 -11.20 -13.82 5.73
C GLY A 226 -11.59 -14.90 6.74
N GLY A 227 -10.73 -15.14 7.75
CA GLY A 227 -11.00 -16.11 8.83
C GLY A 227 -12.20 -15.74 9.68
N GLU A 228 -12.34 -14.47 10.06
CA GLU A 228 -13.50 -13.96 10.80
C GLU A 228 -14.81 -14.06 10.00
N MET A 229 -14.74 -13.90 8.68
CA MET A 229 -15.88 -14.01 7.78
C MET A 229 -16.29 -15.46 7.50
N ALA A 230 -15.35 -16.39 7.47
CA ALA A 230 -15.61 -17.82 7.26
C ALA A 230 -16.23 -18.52 8.49
N GLY A 231 -16.51 -17.79 9.57
CA GLY A 231 -17.11 -18.35 10.78
C GLY A 231 -16.16 -19.21 11.62
N GLY A 232 -14.85 -19.20 11.29
CA GLY A 232 -13.81 -19.87 12.06
C GLY A 232 -13.44 -19.04 13.27
N SER A 233 -13.82 -19.45 14.47
CA SER A 233 -13.09 -19.06 15.67
C SER A 233 -11.71 -19.72 15.57
N SER A 234 -10.73 -19.04 15.01
CA SER A 234 -9.35 -19.51 15.13
C SER A 234 -8.98 -19.39 16.60
N SER A 235 -9.06 -20.50 17.31
CA SER A 235 -8.43 -20.69 18.61
C SER A 235 -6.89 -20.70 18.43
N ASN A 236 -6.35 -19.59 17.99
CA ASN A 236 -4.94 -19.32 18.05
C ASN A 236 -4.74 -18.31 19.20
N GLU A 237 -4.87 -18.82 20.43
CA GLU A 237 -4.36 -18.18 21.62
C GLU A 237 -2.83 -18.10 21.47
N GLY A 238 -2.33 -16.97 21.02
CA GLY A 238 -0.89 -16.71 20.93
C GLY A 238 -0.42 -15.67 19.93
N ALA A 239 -1.19 -15.32 18.92
CA ALA A 239 -0.88 -14.19 18.07
C ALA A 239 -1.76 -13.00 18.50
N SER A 240 -1.24 -12.17 19.42
CA SER A 240 -1.80 -10.83 19.61
C SER A 240 -1.82 -10.17 18.23
N ALA A 241 -2.99 -9.73 17.76
CA ALA A 241 -3.07 -8.83 16.63
C ALA A 241 -2.02 -7.75 16.83
N PRO A 242 -1.23 -7.36 15.81
CA PRO A 242 -0.28 -6.30 15.99
C PRO A 242 -1.08 -5.09 16.47
N ALA A 243 -0.90 -4.75 17.76
CA ALA A 243 -1.45 -3.52 18.31
C ALA A 243 -0.79 -2.41 17.51
N PHE A 244 -1.56 -1.76 16.63
CA PHE A 244 -1.11 -0.54 16.00
C PHE A 244 -1.03 0.50 17.12
N PRO A 245 0.16 0.96 17.51
CA PRO A 245 0.25 2.03 18.49
C PRO A 245 -0.45 3.26 17.91
N PRO A 246 -1.06 4.09 18.76
CA PRO A 246 -1.68 5.32 18.32
C PRO A 246 -0.68 6.15 17.53
N PRO A 247 -1.13 6.96 16.56
CA PRO A 247 -0.26 7.74 15.68
C PRO A 247 0.72 8.54 16.51
N LEU A 248 2.01 8.23 16.36
CA LEU A 248 3.08 8.96 17.03
C LEU A 248 2.99 10.44 16.62
N ARG A 249 2.85 11.31 17.59
CA ARG A 249 3.01 12.77 17.43
C ARG A 249 4.27 13.04 16.63
N GLY A 250 4.07 13.62 15.43
CA GLY A 250 5.11 13.77 14.42
C GLY A 250 6.40 14.40 14.94
N ARG A 251 7.50 13.77 14.58
CA ARG A 251 8.80 14.41 14.54
C ARG A 251 8.82 15.37 13.35
N GLU A 252 9.24 16.58 13.63
CA GLU A 252 9.38 17.67 12.67
C GLU A 252 10.28 17.24 11.50
N ARG A 253 9.72 17.28 10.29
CA ARG A 253 10.50 17.48 9.07
C ARG A 253 10.11 18.85 8.53
N GLU A 254 11.12 19.71 8.45
CA GLU A 254 11.03 21.01 7.80
C GLU A 254 10.52 20.83 6.36
N GLY A 255 9.50 21.64 6.01
CA GLY A 255 8.85 21.59 4.72
C GLY A 255 9.81 21.90 3.56
N GLY A 256 9.99 20.95 2.68
CA GLY A 256 10.47 21.18 1.33
C GLY A 256 9.26 21.28 0.41
N THR A 257 9.09 22.41 -0.22
CA THR A 257 8.11 22.62 -1.29
C THR A 257 8.43 21.66 -2.45
N PRO A 258 7.46 20.90 -2.98
CA PRO A 258 7.69 20.13 -4.20
C PRO A 258 7.70 21.10 -5.39
N HIS A 259 8.85 21.26 -6.03
CA HIS A 259 8.90 21.78 -7.38
C HIS A 259 8.38 20.68 -8.33
N ALA A 260 7.19 20.91 -8.88
CA ALA A 260 6.67 20.15 -9.99
C ALA A 260 7.61 20.33 -11.20
N HIS A 261 8.35 19.29 -11.57
CA HIS A 261 8.89 19.18 -12.90
C HIS A 261 7.77 18.68 -13.80
N GLU A 262 7.23 19.62 -14.56
CA GLU A 262 6.33 19.38 -15.66
C GLU A 262 7.12 18.66 -16.78
N GLN A 263 7.09 17.33 -16.76
CA GLN A 263 7.45 16.53 -17.92
C GLN A 263 6.16 16.11 -18.60
N ALA A 264 5.96 16.63 -19.82
CA ALA A 264 4.87 16.26 -20.69
C ALA A 264 4.80 14.72 -20.82
N ALA A 265 3.80 14.12 -20.20
CA ALA A 265 3.52 12.72 -20.33
C ALA A 265 2.90 12.47 -21.71
N THR A 266 3.60 11.71 -22.53
CA THR A 266 3.01 11.11 -23.74
C THR A 266 1.91 10.15 -23.29
N PRO A 267 0.68 10.21 -23.81
CA PRO A 267 -0.37 9.26 -23.45
C PRO A 267 0.07 7.85 -23.86
N LEU A 268 0.20 6.95 -22.90
CA LEU A 268 0.35 5.53 -23.17
C LEU A 268 -1.02 4.97 -23.58
N PRO A 269 -1.07 4.01 -24.51
CA PRO A 269 -2.32 3.36 -24.86
C PRO A 269 -2.93 2.72 -23.62
N ASN A 270 -4.25 2.91 -23.45
CA ASN A 270 -5.02 2.26 -22.40
C ASN A 270 -4.71 0.76 -22.40
N PRO A 271 -4.34 0.16 -21.26
CA PRO A 271 -4.33 -1.28 -21.15
C PRO A 271 -5.76 -1.77 -21.46
N PRO A 272 -5.92 -2.89 -22.18
CA PRO A 272 -7.24 -3.43 -22.44
C PRO A 272 -7.96 -3.62 -21.11
N PRO A 273 -9.29 -3.39 -21.05
CA PRO A 273 -10.04 -3.67 -19.85
C PRO A 273 -9.74 -5.11 -19.47
N GLN A 274 -9.13 -5.30 -18.31
CA GLN A 274 -8.97 -6.62 -17.74
C GLN A 274 -10.37 -7.08 -17.32
N GLY A 275 -11.10 -7.58 -18.31
CA GLY A 275 -12.26 -8.40 -18.09
C GLY A 275 -11.75 -9.68 -17.42
N GLY A 276 -11.58 -9.61 -16.11
CA GLY A 276 -11.46 -10.80 -15.30
C GLY A 276 -12.74 -11.60 -15.57
N ARG A 277 -12.62 -12.70 -16.30
CA ARG A 277 -13.67 -13.71 -16.33
C ARG A 277 -14.01 -13.99 -14.86
N GLU A 278 -15.23 -13.69 -14.47
CA GLU A 278 -15.83 -14.16 -13.24
C GLU A 278 -15.79 -15.70 -13.27
N GLN A 279 -14.68 -16.25 -12.78
CA GLN A 279 -14.71 -17.64 -12.31
C GLN A 279 -15.50 -17.58 -11.01
N ALA A 280 -16.77 -17.89 -11.11
CA ALA A 280 -17.62 -18.13 -9.96
C ALA A 280 -16.94 -19.21 -9.12
N ALA A 281 -16.44 -18.80 -7.95
CA ALA A 281 -16.01 -19.74 -6.94
C ALA A 281 -17.25 -20.54 -6.53
N ALA A 282 -17.22 -21.84 -6.79
CA ALA A 282 -18.26 -22.80 -6.41
C ALA A 282 -18.18 -23.20 -4.92
N SER A 283 -17.64 -22.32 -4.05
CA SER A 283 -17.67 -22.46 -2.60
C SER A 283 -18.60 -21.35 -2.06
N GLY A 284 -19.50 -21.69 -1.15
CA GLY A 284 -20.45 -20.75 -0.54
C GLY A 284 -19.82 -19.67 0.34
N ASP A 285 -18.56 -19.34 0.13
CA ASP A 285 -17.79 -18.34 0.85
C ASP A 285 -17.93 -16.96 0.21
N ALA A 286 -18.01 -15.93 1.03
CA ALA A 286 -18.08 -14.55 0.61
C ALA A 286 -16.86 -14.15 -0.25
N ARG A 287 -17.08 -13.49 -1.39
CA ARG A 287 -15.99 -12.95 -2.24
C ARG A 287 -15.38 -11.73 -1.56
N LEU A 288 -14.17 -11.86 -1.06
CA LEU A 288 -13.43 -10.75 -0.47
C LEU A 288 -12.54 -10.08 -1.55
N MET A 289 -12.74 -8.79 -1.78
CA MET A 289 -12.04 -8.00 -2.79
C MET A 289 -11.47 -6.73 -2.18
N PHE A 290 -10.29 -6.34 -2.65
CA PHE A 290 -9.61 -5.13 -2.18
C PHE A 290 -9.44 -4.09 -3.30
N MET A 291 -9.58 -2.83 -2.92
CA MET A 291 -9.27 -1.70 -3.78
C MET A 291 -7.76 -1.60 -3.97
N MET A 292 -7.31 -1.50 -5.22
CA MET A 292 -5.92 -1.23 -5.56
C MET A 292 -5.65 0.26 -5.69
N SER A 293 -4.40 0.65 -5.57
CA SER A 293 -3.90 2.02 -5.82
C SER A 293 -4.29 2.57 -7.19
N SER A 294 -4.48 1.70 -8.18
CA SER A 294 -4.91 2.04 -9.55
C SER A 294 -6.41 2.32 -9.69
N GLY A 295 -7.21 2.12 -8.62
CA GLY A 295 -8.66 2.29 -8.61
C GLY A 295 -9.44 1.06 -9.09
N GLY A 296 -8.78 -0.07 -9.36
CA GLY A 296 -9.43 -1.34 -9.64
C GLY A 296 -9.65 -2.17 -8.37
N LEU A 297 -10.53 -3.16 -8.44
CA LEU A 297 -10.69 -4.17 -7.40
C LEU A 297 -9.94 -5.44 -7.80
N THR A 298 -9.30 -6.08 -6.82
CA THR A 298 -8.66 -7.40 -6.98
C THR A 298 -9.17 -8.36 -5.92
N ALA A 299 -9.12 -9.66 -6.22
CA ALA A 299 -9.41 -10.69 -5.21
C ALA A 299 -8.36 -10.66 -4.10
N ALA A 300 -8.76 -11.06 -2.90
CA ALA A 300 -7.91 -11.01 -1.71
C ALA A 300 -6.58 -11.75 -1.90
N GLU A 301 -6.59 -12.88 -2.60
CA GLU A 301 -5.42 -13.74 -2.85
C GLU A 301 -4.39 -13.09 -3.79
N LEU A 302 -4.82 -12.11 -4.59
CA LEU A 302 -3.99 -11.40 -5.56
C LEU A 302 -3.55 -10.01 -5.08
N PHE A 303 -3.97 -9.62 -3.87
CA PHE A 303 -3.70 -8.29 -3.33
C PHE A 303 -2.27 -8.21 -2.79
N GLN A 304 -1.42 -7.39 -3.43
CA GLN A 304 0.00 -7.27 -3.16
C GLN A 304 0.36 -5.91 -2.54
N GLY A 305 1.51 -5.87 -1.84
CA GLY A 305 2.00 -4.69 -1.14
C GLY A 305 2.13 -3.45 -2.02
N LYS A 306 2.64 -3.63 -3.24
CA LYS A 306 2.80 -2.54 -4.23
C LYS A 306 1.47 -1.92 -4.70
N ASP A 307 0.38 -2.68 -4.63
CA ASP A 307 -0.95 -2.28 -5.14
C ASP A 307 -1.85 -1.69 -4.05
N ALA A 308 -1.41 -1.72 -2.79
CA ALA A 308 -2.24 -1.37 -1.63
C ALA A 308 -2.03 0.05 -1.09
N ILE A 309 -1.00 0.75 -1.57
CA ILE A 309 -0.65 2.09 -1.08
C ILE A 309 -1.66 3.10 -1.63
N LEU A 310 -2.24 3.95 -0.76
CA LEU A 310 -3.29 4.91 -1.11
C LEU A 310 -4.55 4.27 -1.71
N SER A 311 -4.87 3.02 -1.37
CA SER A 311 -6.05 2.33 -1.90
C SER A 311 -7.38 2.94 -1.41
N GLY A 312 -7.44 3.48 -0.20
CA GLY A 312 -8.60 4.24 0.30
C GLY A 312 -8.87 5.49 -0.54
N PRO A 313 -7.92 6.43 -0.64
CA PRO A 313 -8.04 7.59 -1.52
C PRO A 313 -8.36 7.23 -2.99
N ALA A 314 -7.78 6.16 -3.54
CA ALA A 314 -8.12 5.69 -4.89
C ALA A 314 -9.60 5.28 -5.02
N GLY A 315 -10.15 4.63 -3.98
CA GLY A 315 -11.58 4.34 -3.89
C GLY A 315 -12.43 5.62 -3.86
N GLY A 316 -11.97 6.65 -3.15
CA GLY A 316 -12.61 7.98 -3.13
C GLY A 316 -12.69 8.62 -4.51
N VAL A 317 -11.60 8.54 -5.31
CA VAL A 317 -11.59 9.05 -6.69
C VAL A 317 -12.60 8.30 -7.57
N VAL A 318 -12.67 6.97 -7.44
CA VAL A 318 -13.67 6.16 -8.17
C VAL A 318 -15.09 6.55 -7.75
N GLY A 319 -15.33 6.67 -6.45
CA GLY A 319 -16.64 7.08 -5.92
C GLY A 319 -17.06 8.45 -6.39
N MET A 320 -16.16 9.43 -6.39
CA MET A 320 -16.39 10.77 -6.95
C MET A 320 -16.78 10.70 -8.43
N ALA A 321 -16.01 9.99 -9.25
CA ALA A 321 -16.25 9.91 -10.68
C ALA A 321 -17.60 9.25 -11.02
N GLU A 322 -17.92 8.13 -10.36
CA GLU A 322 -19.18 7.41 -10.62
C GLU A 322 -20.40 8.19 -10.11
N THR A 323 -20.29 8.84 -8.95
CA THR A 323 -21.37 9.69 -8.42
C THR A 323 -21.59 10.93 -9.30
N GLY A 324 -20.50 11.55 -9.75
CA GLY A 324 -20.58 12.70 -10.65
C GLY A 324 -21.20 12.35 -12.00
N ARG A 325 -20.80 11.22 -12.59
CA ARG A 325 -21.42 10.71 -13.83
C ARG A 325 -22.91 10.43 -13.67
N ALA A 326 -23.30 9.81 -12.55
CA ALA A 326 -24.71 9.56 -12.25
C ALA A 326 -25.51 10.89 -12.10
N ALA A 327 -24.86 11.97 -11.66
CA ALA A 327 -25.43 13.31 -11.57
C ALA A 327 -25.34 14.11 -12.88
N GLY A 328 -24.77 13.55 -13.95
CA GLY A 328 -24.66 14.20 -15.26
C GLY A 328 -23.43 15.09 -15.44
N PHE A 329 -22.40 14.95 -14.59
CA PHE A 329 -21.14 15.69 -14.69
C PHE A 329 -20.02 14.79 -15.19
N ASP A 330 -19.21 15.29 -16.11
CA ASP A 330 -18.05 14.61 -16.71
C ASP A 330 -16.70 15.25 -16.36
N ARG A 331 -16.72 16.40 -15.67
CA ARG A 331 -15.53 17.12 -15.19
C ARG A 331 -15.68 17.41 -13.70
N LEU A 332 -14.81 16.83 -12.91
CA LEU A 332 -14.94 16.81 -11.46
C LEU A 332 -13.61 17.12 -10.79
N ILE A 333 -13.68 17.80 -9.67
CA ILE A 333 -12.59 17.91 -8.71
C ILE A 333 -13.05 17.23 -7.43
N GLY A 334 -12.33 16.19 -7.02
CA GLY A 334 -12.50 15.55 -5.73
C GLY A 334 -11.74 16.31 -4.65
N PHE A 335 -12.38 16.51 -3.52
CA PHE A 335 -11.80 17.21 -2.39
C PHE A 335 -12.22 16.47 -1.11
N ASP A 336 -11.30 15.64 -0.61
CA ASP A 336 -11.50 14.85 0.61
C ASP A 336 -10.67 15.42 1.76
N MET A 337 -11.32 16.15 2.65
CA MET A 337 -10.67 16.77 3.79
C MET A 337 -10.87 15.95 5.06
N GLY A 338 -9.80 15.29 5.49
CA GLY A 338 -9.72 14.67 6.81
C GLY A 338 -9.34 15.64 7.92
N GLY A 339 -9.01 15.09 9.09
CA GLY A 339 -8.56 15.91 10.25
C GLY A 339 -7.16 16.50 10.09
N THR A 340 -6.28 15.85 9.32
CA THR A 340 -4.84 16.16 9.20
C THR A 340 -4.35 16.44 7.79
N SER A 341 -5.08 15.99 6.77
CA SER A 341 -4.71 16.13 5.36
C SER A 341 -5.95 16.28 4.49
N THR A 342 -5.73 16.78 3.30
CA THR A 342 -6.74 16.90 2.25
C THR A 342 -6.21 16.24 0.99
N ASP A 343 -6.96 15.31 0.45
CA ASP A 343 -6.68 14.63 -0.81
C ASP A 343 -7.49 15.32 -1.92
N VAL A 344 -6.78 15.78 -2.96
CA VAL A 344 -7.37 16.45 -4.11
C VAL A 344 -7.11 15.60 -5.35
N SER A 345 -8.16 15.37 -6.14
CA SER A 345 -8.09 14.60 -7.37
C SER A 345 -8.89 15.28 -8.48
N HIS A 346 -8.54 15.00 -9.73
CA HIS A 346 -9.21 15.53 -10.91
C HIS A 346 -9.73 14.38 -11.79
N PHE A 347 -10.89 14.61 -12.39
CA PHE A 347 -11.50 13.71 -13.35
C PHE A 347 -12.10 14.50 -14.50
N ALA A 348 -11.73 14.15 -15.74
CA ALA A 348 -12.24 14.77 -16.97
C ALA A 348 -12.64 13.72 -18.02
N GLY A 349 -13.50 12.78 -17.60
CA GLY A 349 -13.93 11.65 -18.44
C GLY A 349 -13.07 10.41 -18.30
N GLU A 350 -11.81 10.54 -17.89
CA GLU A 350 -10.88 9.44 -17.59
C GLU A 350 -10.13 9.69 -16.28
N TYR A 351 -9.66 8.60 -15.67
CA TYR A 351 -8.88 8.66 -14.44
C TYR A 351 -7.45 9.06 -14.71
N GLU A 352 -6.97 10.09 -14.02
CA GLU A 352 -5.55 10.45 -14.04
C GLU A 352 -4.74 9.43 -13.23
N ARG A 353 -3.65 8.94 -13.81
CA ARG A 353 -2.77 7.96 -13.17
C ARG A 353 -1.31 8.38 -13.27
N ALA A 354 -0.58 8.14 -12.19
CA ALA A 354 0.86 8.23 -12.16
C ALA A 354 1.47 6.82 -12.20
N PHE A 355 2.57 6.66 -12.91
CA PHE A 355 3.30 5.40 -13.01
C PHE A 355 4.55 5.38 -12.12
N GLU A 356 5.11 6.55 -11.86
CA GLU A 356 6.22 6.75 -10.93
C GLU A 356 5.72 7.67 -9.81
N THR A 357 5.75 7.19 -8.58
CA THR A 357 5.22 7.91 -7.42
C THR A 357 6.20 7.80 -6.27
N GLU A 358 6.22 8.82 -5.42
CA GLU A 358 6.95 8.81 -4.16
C GLU A 358 5.96 9.01 -3.00
N VAL A 359 5.87 8.02 -2.13
CA VAL A 359 5.03 8.07 -0.93
C VAL A 359 5.92 7.89 0.30
N ALA A 360 5.84 8.81 1.26
CA ALA A 360 6.66 8.78 2.47
C ALA A 360 8.18 8.72 2.20
N GLY A 361 8.66 9.34 1.14
CA GLY A 361 10.07 9.30 0.71
C GLY A 361 10.49 7.95 0.09
N VAL A 362 9.54 7.09 -0.24
CA VAL A 362 9.77 5.81 -0.91
C VAL A 362 9.27 5.90 -2.34
N ARG A 363 10.16 5.69 -3.28
CA ARG A 363 9.84 5.66 -4.72
C ARG A 363 9.25 4.30 -5.09
N MET A 364 8.32 4.31 -6.02
CA MET A 364 7.77 3.10 -6.62
C MET A 364 7.30 3.34 -8.05
N ARG A 365 7.27 2.28 -8.84
CA ARG A 365 6.73 2.26 -10.21
C ARG A 365 5.59 1.25 -10.28
N ALA A 366 4.41 1.72 -9.92
CA ALA A 366 3.16 0.97 -10.03
C ALA A 366 2.06 1.91 -10.51
N PRO A 367 1.05 1.45 -11.25
CA PRO A 367 -0.08 2.28 -11.61
C PRO A 367 -0.82 2.74 -10.36
N MET A 368 -0.88 4.05 -10.14
CA MET A 368 -1.58 4.66 -9.01
C MET A 368 -2.48 5.78 -9.50
N MET A 369 -3.62 5.99 -8.86
CA MET A 369 -4.42 7.19 -9.06
C MET A 369 -3.57 8.43 -8.75
N LEU A 370 -3.63 9.45 -9.58
CA LEU A 370 -2.97 10.72 -9.30
C LEU A 370 -3.79 11.48 -8.26
N ILE A 371 -3.27 11.51 -7.04
CA ILE A 371 -3.89 12.16 -5.88
C ILE A 371 -2.88 13.13 -5.29
N HIS A 372 -3.29 14.38 -5.13
CA HIS A 372 -2.47 15.42 -4.52
C HIS A 372 -2.87 15.56 -3.05
N THR A 373 -2.01 15.10 -2.16
CA THR A 373 -2.22 15.21 -0.72
C THR A 373 -1.57 16.47 -0.18
N VAL A 374 -2.40 17.34 0.40
CA VAL A 374 -1.95 18.54 1.10
C VAL A 374 -2.04 18.29 2.60
N ALA A 375 -0.99 18.67 3.35
CA ALA A 375 -0.94 18.48 4.81
C ALA A 375 -1.81 19.52 5.56
N ALA A 376 -2.94 19.92 5.02
CA ALA A 376 -3.97 20.78 5.57
C ALA A 376 -5.25 19.98 5.78
N GLY A 377 -5.85 20.05 6.96
CA GLY A 377 -7.09 19.34 7.28
C GLY A 377 -8.02 20.20 8.13
N GLY A 378 -9.13 19.62 8.58
CA GLY A 378 -10.14 20.32 9.38
C GLY A 378 -9.62 20.91 10.71
N GLY A 379 -8.46 20.45 11.18
CA GLY A 379 -7.76 21.00 12.33
C GLY A 379 -6.73 22.11 12.02
N SER A 380 -6.60 22.53 10.75
CA SER A 380 -5.64 23.54 10.32
C SER A 380 -6.19 24.94 10.51
N ILE A 381 -5.38 25.85 11.07
CA ILE A 381 -5.68 27.28 11.12
C ILE A 381 -4.92 27.96 10.00
N LEU A 382 -5.64 28.58 9.08
CA LEU A 382 -5.05 29.36 8.00
C LEU A 382 -4.92 30.82 8.46
N HIS A 383 -3.73 31.38 8.34
CA HIS A 383 -3.45 32.77 8.63
C HIS A 383 -2.87 33.45 7.38
N PHE A 384 -3.41 34.61 7.04
CA PHE A 384 -2.91 35.44 5.95
C PHE A 384 -2.43 36.77 6.53
N ASP A 385 -1.16 37.06 6.38
CA ASP A 385 -0.51 38.28 6.92
C ASP A 385 -0.53 39.47 5.93
N GLY A 386 -1.22 39.34 4.79
CA GLY A 386 -1.26 40.31 3.72
C GLY A 386 -0.26 40.05 2.59
N ALA A 387 0.75 39.22 2.81
CA ALA A 387 1.78 38.85 1.83
C ALA A 387 1.97 37.33 1.69
N ARG A 388 1.74 36.58 2.75
CA ARG A 388 1.90 35.12 2.81
C ARG A 388 0.73 34.45 3.50
N SER A 389 0.36 33.28 3.00
CA SER A 389 -0.53 32.36 3.69
C SER A 389 0.31 31.42 4.53
N GLU A 390 0.04 31.35 5.82
CA GLU A 390 0.64 30.37 6.74
C GLU A 390 -0.43 29.42 7.24
N GLU A 391 -0.10 28.13 7.30
CA GLU A 391 -0.94 27.11 7.91
C GLU A 391 -0.38 26.72 9.27
N ARG A 392 -1.24 26.71 10.30
CA ARG A 392 -0.91 26.24 11.65
C ARG A 392 -1.86 25.16 12.08
N ARG A 393 -1.35 24.09 12.66
CA ARG A 393 -2.16 22.98 13.16
C ARG A 393 -2.55 23.20 14.62
N VAL A 394 -3.85 23.04 14.93
CA VAL A 394 -4.36 23.05 16.31
C VAL A 394 -3.69 21.92 17.10
N GLY A 395 -3.09 22.26 18.25
CA GLY A 395 -2.45 21.30 19.15
C GLY A 395 -0.91 21.36 19.21
N LYS A 396 -0.23 21.97 18.22
CA LYS A 396 1.21 22.27 18.34
C LYS A 396 1.47 23.60 19.04
N GLU A 397 0.52 24.52 19.07
CA GLU A 397 0.68 25.86 19.62
C GLU A 397 0.57 25.93 21.14
N CYS A 398 -0.11 25.00 21.80
CA CYS A 398 -0.21 25.00 23.27
C CYS A 398 1.13 24.83 24.00
N ARG A 399 2.18 24.35 23.29
CA ARG A 399 3.51 24.24 23.91
C ARG A 399 4.42 25.44 23.72
N SER A 400 4.19 26.29 22.71
CA SER A 400 5.02 27.47 22.46
C SER A 400 4.57 28.71 23.24
N ARG A 401 3.29 28.79 23.66
CA ARG A 401 2.76 29.89 24.46
C ARG A 401 3.17 29.87 25.95
N TRP A 402 3.77 28.78 26.41
CA TRP A 402 4.24 28.64 27.80
C TRP A 402 5.75 28.72 27.93
N SER A 403 6.45 29.26 26.95
CA SER A 403 7.84 29.64 27.13
C SER A 403 7.88 30.97 27.91
N PRO A 404 8.49 31.04 29.11
CA PRO A 404 8.55 32.27 29.90
C PRO A 404 9.56 33.29 29.35
N TYR A 405 10.05 33.11 28.13
CA TYR A 405 11.00 34.00 27.47
C TYR A 405 10.47 34.43 26.09
N HIS A 406 9.49 35.31 26.11
CA HIS A 406 9.22 36.29 25.07
C HIS A 406 8.84 37.60 25.76
#